data_5261ce4be8ff6d32e8569e3c446ad62b
#
_entry.id   5261ce4be8ff6d32e8569e3c446ad62b
#
_cell.length_a   1.000
_cell.length_b   1.000
_cell.length_c   1.000
_cell.angle_alpha   90.00
_cell.angle_beta   90.00
_cell.angle_gamma   90.00
#
_symmetry.space_group_name_H-M   'P 1'
#
loop_
_entity.id
_entity.type
_entity.pdbx_description
1 polymer ?
#
loop_
_entity_poly.entity_id
_entity_poly.type
_entity_poly.pdbx_seq_one_letter_code
_entity_poly.pdbx_strand_id
1 'polypeptide(L)'
;MKRAFSVVLCLVAASGCQTSDPTTSGSSVPMSPTNPTVETFTGTVQPQSKDVKPFTILLSGGTLAVTLTSATPNIPMSLSVGSWDRPTSTCTAIQNGTTIATASGAPQLQGQVNLGNYCIIVADALTGAQTGPVVYSVTVSHY
;
A
#
# COMPACT_ATOMS: atom_id res chain seq x y z
N MET A 1 -55.01 -38.27 -10.08
CA MET A 1 -55.60 -38.38 -8.75
C MET A 1 -55.69 -37.03 -8.12
N LYS A 2 -56.92 -36.60 -7.84
CA LYS A 2 -57.32 -35.34 -7.19
C LYS A 2 -56.87 -35.34 -5.73
N ARG A 3 -56.47 -34.18 -5.19
CA ARG A 3 -56.94 -33.68 -3.89
C ARG A 3 -56.61 -32.22 -3.72
N ALA A 4 -57.66 -31.43 -3.73
CA ALA A 4 -57.75 -30.09 -3.22
C ALA A 4 -57.93 -30.13 -1.70
N PHE A 5 -57.65 -29.02 -1.02
CA PHE A 5 -58.18 -28.52 0.26
C PHE A 5 -57.19 -27.47 0.77
N SER A 6 -57.49 -26.35 1.29
CA SER A 6 -58.70 -25.58 1.63
C SER A 6 -58.18 -24.30 2.29
N VAL A 7 -58.87 -23.25 2.03
CA VAL A 7 -58.67 -21.89 2.56
C VAL A 7 -58.85 -21.90 4.08
N VAL A 8 -58.00 -21.14 4.81
CA VAL A 8 -58.41 -20.50 6.07
C VAL A 8 -57.86 -19.06 6.09
N LEU A 9 -58.83 -18.18 6.02
CA LEU A 9 -58.73 -16.74 6.20
C LEU A 9 -58.76 -16.43 7.69
N CYS A 10 -57.75 -15.77 8.26
CA CYS A 10 -57.84 -15.12 9.56
C CYS A 10 -57.33 -13.68 9.45
N LEU A 11 -58.29 -12.76 9.34
CA LEU A 11 -58.07 -11.35 9.66
C LEU A 11 -57.95 -11.20 11.18
N VAL A 12 -56.86 -10.62 11.65
CA VAL A 12 -56.84 -9.92 12.96
C VAL A 12 -56.14 -8.59 12.76
N ALA A 13 -56.91 -7.55 12.80
CA ALA A 13 -56.43 -6.18 12.93
C ALA A 13 -56.00 -5.93 14.38
N ALA A 14 -54.78 -5.53 14.60
CA ALA A 14 -54.33 -4.93 15.85
C ALA A 14 -53.46 -3.71 15.51
N SER A 15 -54.07 -2.54 15.70
CA SER A 15 -53.40 -1.24 15.69
C SER A 15 -52.43 -1.17 16.86
N GLY A 16 -51.13 -1.15 16.60
CA GLY A 16 -50.08 -0.84 17.55
C GLY A 16 -49.23 0.29 16.98
N CYS A 17 -49.47 1.53 17.43
CA CYS A 17 -48.52 2.62 17.29
C CYS A 17 -47.27 2.28 18.09
N GLN A 18 -46.22 1.85 17.43
CA GLN A 18 -44.90 1.86 18.00
C GLN A 18 -44.18 3.12 17.51
N THR A 19 -44.03 4.06 18.41
CA THR A 19 -43.07 5.15 18.30
C THR A 19 -41.68 4.51 18.25
N SER A 20 -41.15 4.36 17.04
CA SER A 20 -39.78 3.98 16.84
C SER A 20 -38.91 5.20 17.15
N ASP A 21 -38.28 5.19 18.32
CA ASP A 21 -37.12 6.06 18.56
C ASP A 21 -36.10 5.83 17.46
N PRO A 22 -35.62 6.86 16.76
CA PRO A 22 -34.46 6.72 15.90
C PRO A 22 -33.26 6.56 16.78
N THR A 23 -32.91 5.31 17.14
CA THR A 23 -31.59 4.98 17.64
C THR A 23 -30.65 5.25 16.48
N THR A 24 -30.08 6.43 16.46
CA THR A 24 -28.96 6.80 15.59
C THR A 24 -27.79 5.91 15.97
N SER A 25 -27.74 4.70 15.41
CA SER A 25 -26.52 3.93 15.37
C SER A 25 -25.55 4.73 14.52
N GLY A 26 -24.76 5.58 15.18
CA GLY A 26 -23.64 6.23 14.58
C GLY A 26 -22.66 5.14 14.11
N SER A 27 -22.82 4.68 12.88
CA SER A 27 -21.74 4.00 12.17
C SER A 27 -20.61 5.01 12.08
N SER A 28 -19.67 4.94 13.03
CA SER A 28 -18.39 5.56 12.87
C SER A 28 -17.70 4.85 11.71
N VAL A 29 -17.92 5.35 10.50
CA VAL A 29 -17.13 4.98 9.34
C VAL A 29 -15.71 5.35 9.72
N PRO A 30 -14.75 4.40 9.79
CA PRO A 30 -13.38 4.77 10.03
C PRO A 30 -12.98 5.75 8.93
N MET A 31 -12.71 7.00 9.31
CA MET A 31 -12.17 7.99 8.38
C MET A 31 -10.81 7.45 7.91
N SER A 32 -10.75 6.98 6.67
CA SER A 32 -9.45 6.82 6.00
C SER A 32 -8.74 8.17 6.07
N PRO A 33 -7.46 8.20 6.47
CA PRO A 33 -6.72 9.45 6.47
C PRO A 33 -6.78 10.05 5.07
N THR A 34 -7.24 11.29 4.98
CA THR A 34 -7.41 12.00 3.71
C THR A 34 -6.08 12.43 3.11
N ASN A 35 -5.02 12.43 3.89
CA ASN A 35 -3.68 12.81 3.45
C ASN A 35 -2.71 11.63 3.57
N PRO A 36 -1.97 11.31 2.51
CA PRO A 36 -0.93 10.31 2.58
C PRO A 36 0.24 10.79 3.45
N THR A 37 0.85 9.86 4.17
CA THR A 37 2.17 10.05 4.77
C THR A 37 3.21 10.01 3.65
N VAL A 38 4.12 10.98 3.63
CA VAL A 38 5.19 11.05 2.65
C VAL A 38 6.53 10.99 3.38
N GLU A 39 7.31 9.97 3.07
CA GLU A 39 8.66 9.79 3.60
C GLU A 39 9.68 9.93 2.46
N THR A 40 10.83 10.56 2.75
CA THR A 40 11.92 10.71 1.78
C THR A 40 13.17 10.04 2.32
N PHE A 41 13.73 9.15 1.53
CA PHE A 41 14.96 8.42 1.82
C PHE A 41 16.05 8.83 0.84
N THR A 42 17.24 9.06 1.36
CA THR A 42 18.43 9.36 0.56
C THR A 42 19.54 8.35 0.85
N GLY A 43 20.43 8.17 -0.09
CA GLY A 43 21.56 7.27 0.09
C GLY A 43 22.51 7.29 -1.09
N THR A 44 23.48 6.37 -1.04
CA THR A 44 24.47 6.17 -2.10
C THR A 44 24.59 4.68 -2.39
N VAL A 45 24.43 4.31 -3.66
CA VAL A 45 24.60 2.93 -4.13
C VAL A 45 25.94 2.84 -4.88
N GLN A 46 26.78 1.91 -4.45
CA GLN A 46 28.01 1.55 -5.17
C GLN A 46 27.70 0.60 -6.35
N PRO A 47 28.56 0.50 -7.36
CA PRO A 47 28.42 -0.52 -8.40
C PRO A 47 28.24 -1.92 -7.81
N GLN A 48 27.32 -2.70 -8.37
CA GLN A 48 26.98 -4.07 -7.94
C GLN A 48 26.48 -4.16 -6.49
N SER A 49 25.99 -3.07 -5.93
CA SER A 49 25.55 -2.96 -4.55
C SER A 49 24.09 -2.53 -4.44
N LYS A 50 23.56 -2.53 -3.22
CA LYS A 50 22.23 -2.05 -2.88
C LYS A 50 22.24 -1.26 -1.58
N ASP A 51 21.27 -0.37 -1.44
CA ASP A 51 20.95 0.32 -0.20
C ASP A 51 19.51 -0.01 0.19
N VAL A 52 19.24 -0.16 1.49
CA VAL A 52 17.96 -0.61 2.02
C VAL A 52 17.45 0.39 3.06
N LYS A 53 16.22 0.84 2.90
CA LYS A 53 15.55 1.79 3.80
C LYS A 53 14.26 1.20 4.34
N PRO A 54 14.21 0.84 5.65
CA PRO A 54 12.99 0.35 6.27
C PRO A 54 12.01 1.49 6.56
N PHE A 55 10.70 1.19 6.48
CA PHE A 55 9.60 2.06 6.90
C PHE A 55 8.43 1.24 7.42
N THR A 56 7.42 1.89 8.02
CA THR A 56 6.28 1.19 8.63
C THR A 56 4.98 1.82 8.15
N ILE A 57 4.05 0.97 7.70
CA ILE A 57 2.67 1.35 7.38
C ILE A 57 1.78 0.97 8.55
N LEU A 58 1.08 1.95 9.11
CA LEU A 58 0.26 1.80 10.32
C LEU A 58 -1.22 1.55 10.01
N LEU A 59 -1.66 1.74 8.76
CA LEU A 59 -3.05 1.57 8.32
C LEU A 59 -3.12 0.55 7.20
N SER A 60 -4.16 -0.29 7.22
CA SER A 60 -4.38 -1.31 6.19
C SER A 60 -5.26 -0.80 5.05
N GLY A 61 -5.10 -1.39 3.86
CA GLY A 61 -5.93 -1.11 2.68
C GLY A 61 -5.58 0.18 1.97
N GLY A 62 -4.44 0.77 2.27
CA GLY A 62 -3.96 1.98 1.61
C GLY A 62 -3.19 1.70 0.31
N THR A 63 -2.97 2.77 -0.45
CA THR A 63 -2.12 2.75 -1.63
C THR A 63 -0.70 3.16 -1.25
N LEU A 64 0.27 2.41 -1.72
CA LEU A 64 1.69 2.75 -1.68
C LEU A 64 2.11 3.27 -3.05
N ALA A 65 2.85 4.38 -3.07
CA ALA A 65 3.51 4.88 -4.27
C ALA A 65 4.97 5.18 -3.96
N VAL A 66 5.87 4.70 -4.79
CA VAL A 66 7.32 4.87 -4.64
C VAL A 66 7.89 5.56 -5.86
N THR A 67 8.62 6.64 -5.63
CA THR A 67 9.19 7.49 -6.67
C THR A 67 10.68 7.67 -6.44
N LEU A 68 11.50 7.24 -7.38
CA LEU A 68 12.90 7.65 -7.46
C LEU A 68 12.93 9.09 -8.00
N THR A 69 13.09 10.04 -7.09
CA THR A 69 12.98 11.48 -7.41
C THR A 69 14.28 12.08 -7.94
N SER A 70 15.41 11.53 -7.53
CA SER A 70 16.71 11.92 -8.07
C SER A 70 17.69 10.76 -8.07
N ALA A 71 18.63 10.79 -9.03
CA ALA A 71 19.81 9.94 -9.08
C ALA A 71 20.94 10.74 -9.73
N THR A 72 22.12 10.72 -9.15
CA THR A 72 23.27 11.43 -9.71
C THR A 72 24.49 10.48 -9.71
N PRO A 73 24.98 10.10 -10.88
CA PRO A 73 24.48 10.39 -12.22
C PRO A 73 23.08 9.81 -12.47
N ASN A 74 22.27 10.42 -13.36
CA ASN A 74 20.91 9.96 -13.66
C ASN A 74 20.97 8.77 -14.63
N ILE A 75 21.12 7.59 -14.06
CA ILE A 75 21.17 6.30 -14.76
C ILE A 75 20.04 5.39 -14.28
N PRO A 76 19.70 4.33 -15.03
CA PRO A 76 18.72 3.35 -14.58
C PRO A 76 19.17 2.66 -13.28
N MET A 77 18.30 2.65 -12.28
CA MET A 77 18.48 1.97 -11.00
C MET A 77 17.42 0.90 -10.82
N SER A 78 17.75 -0.17 -10.12
CA SER A 78 16.74 -1.13 -9.66
C SER A 78 16.06 -0.57 -8.41
N LEU A 79 14.73 -0.47 -8.46
CA LEU A 79 13.88 0.00 -7.36
C LEU A 79 12.94 -1.13 -6.95
N SER A 80 12.95 -1.49 -5.66
CA SER A 80 12.10 -2.56 -5.15
C SER A 80 11.42 -2.17 -3.86
N VAL A 81 10.19 -2.69 -3.66
CA VAL A 81 9.49 -2.72 -2.37
C VAL A 81 9.60 -4.13 -1.81
N GLY A 82 9.85 -4.24 -0.52
CA GLY A 82 9.98 -5.50 0.18
C GLY A 82 9.30 -5.52 1.54
N SER A 83 9.17 -6.70 2.12
CA SER A 83 8.84 -6.88 3.52
C SER A 83 10.11 -6.77 4.36
N TRP A 84 10.00 -6.04 5.48
CA TRP A 84 11.10 -5.85 6.42
C TRP A 84 10.96 -6.79 7.61
N ASP A 85 11.94 -7.65 7.80
CA ASP A 85 12.06 -8.46 9.00
C ASP A 85 12.96 -7.74 10.03
N ARG A 86 12.35 -7.23 11.09
CA ARG A 86 13.06 -6.47 12.15
C ARG A 86 14.10 -7.29 12.91
N PRO A 87 13.81 -8.54 13.34
CA PRO A 87 14.77 -9.37 14.07
C PRO A 87 16.06 -9.63 13.32
N THR A 88 15.96 -9.89 12.02
CA THR A 88 17.13 -10.20 11.18
C THR A 88 17.66 -8.99 10.44
N SER A 89 16.97 -7.83 10.49
CA SER A 89 17.25 -6.63 9.70
C SER A 89 17.37 -6.95 8.20
N THR A 90 16.48 -7.80 7.71
CA THR A 90 16.49 -8.28 6.32
C THR A 90 15.30 -7.73 5.54
N CYS A 91 15.56 -7.26 4.32
CA CYS A 91 14.56 -6.83 3.36
C CYS A 91 14.40 -7.89 2.27
N THR A 92 13.20 -8.45 2.13
CA THR A 92 12.86 -9.41 1.08
C THR A 92 11.89 -8.76 0.10
N ALA A 93 12.30 -8.61 -1.17
CA ALA A 93 11.44 -8.02 -2.20
C ALA A 93 10.13 -8.81 -2.35
N ILE A 94 9.01 -8.11 -2.42
CA ILE A 94 7.70 -8.73 -2.67
C ILE A 94 7.56 -9.06 -4.16
N GLN A 95 6.70 -10.03 -4.47
CA GLN A 95 6.41 -10.41 -5.84
C GLN A 95 5.87 -9.20 -6.62
N ASN A 96 6.38 -8.97 -7.82
CA ASN A 96 6.06 -7.82 -8.68
C ASN A 96 6.38 -6.44 -8.06
N GLY A 97 7.10 -6.40 -6.95
CA GLY A 97 7.52 -5.17 -6.28
C GLY A 97 8.86 -4.63 -6.76
N THR A 98 9.32 -4.99 -7.96
CA THR A 98 10.62 -4.55 -8.51
C THR A 98 10.46 -3.98 -9.91
N THR A 99 11.13 -2.88 -10.18
CA THR A 99 11.24 -2.25 -11.51
C THR A 99 12.63 -1.68 -11.74
N ILE A 100 12.99 -1.43 -12.99
CA ILE A 100 14.15 -0.61 -13.35
C ILE A 100 13.61 0.77 -13.71
N ALA A 101 14.13 1.80 -13.07
CA ALA A 101 13.67 3.17 -13.20
C ALA A 101 14.81 4.16 -13.32
N THR A 102 14.59 5.24 -14.06
CA THR A 102 15.36 6.47 -14.00
C THR A 102 14.61 7.48 -13.13
N ALA A 103 15.34 8.41 -12.53
CA ALA A 103 14.72 9.44 -11.68
C ALA A 103 13.67 10.24 -12.47
N SER A 104 12.50 10.42 -11.87
CA SER A 104 11.39 11.17 -12.45
C SER A 104 10.48 11.76 -11.36
N GLY A 105 9.51 12.60 -11.75
CA GLY A 105 8.49 13.13 -10.86
C GLY A 105 7.27 12.22 -10.68
N ALA A 106 7.19 11.10 -11.41
CA ALA A 106 6.05 10.18 -11.36
C ALA A 106 6.42 8.89 -10.63
N PRO A 107 5.49 8.27 -9.89
CA PRO A 107 5.72 6.99 -9.22
C PRO A 107 6.07 5.87 -10.22
N GLN A 108 7.12 5.12 -9.92
CA GLN A 108 7.54 3.97 -10.73
C GLN A 108 7.02 2.64 -10.17
N LEU A 109 6.70 2.59 -8.87
CA LEU A 109 6.03 1.47 -8.23
C LEU A 109 4.78 1.95 -7.52
N GLN A 110 3.66 1.25 -7.71
CA GLN A 110 2.41 1.51 -7.02
C GLN A 110 1.71 0.19 -6.70
N GLY A 111 1.00 0.15 -5.59
CA GLY A 111 0.24 -1.03 -5.20
C GLY A 111 -0.60 -0.82 -3.94
N GLN A 112 -1.48 -1.77 -3.70
CA GLN A 112 -2.21 -1.85 -2.43
C GLN A 112 -1.31 -2.52 -1.38
N VAL A 113 -1.33 -1.96 -0.19
CA VAL A 113 -0.54 -2.47 0.95
C VAL A 113 -1.39 -2.56 2.20
N ASN A 114 -1.02 -3.48 3.07
CA ASN A 114 -1.60 -3.62 4.39
C ASN A 114 -0.67 -2.99 5.44
N LEU A 115 -1.16 -2.88 6.68
CA LEU A 115 -0.30 -2.51 7.80
C LEU A 115 0.88 -3.49 7.88
N GLY A 116 2.05 -2.98 8.23
CA GLY A 116 3.24 -3.83 8.34
C GLY A 116 4.56 -3.07 8.24
N ASN A 117 5.65 -3.83 8.36
CA ASN A 117 6.99 -3.32 8.16
C ASN A 117 7.45 -3.61 6.74
N TYR A 118 7.87 -2.58 6.07
CA TYR A 118 8.30 -2.61 4.67
C TYR A 118 9.71 -2.05 4.53
N CYS A 119 10.26 -2.18 3.35
CA CYS A 119 11.56 -1.63 2.98
C CYS A 119 11.58 -1.24 1.51
N ILE A 120 12.34 -0.20 1.21
CA ILE A 120 12.75 0.12 -0.15
C ILE A 120 14.16 -0.42 -0.35
N ILE A 121 14.39 -1.03 -1.50
CA ILE A 121 15.72 -1.41 -1.98
C ILE A 121 16.02 -0.56 -3.21
N VAL A 122 17.08 0.21 -3.16
CA VAL A 122 17.66 0.87 -4.33
C VAL A 122 18.99 0.18 -4.64
N ALA A 123 19.13 -0.30 -5.87
CA ALA A 123 20.28 -1.10 -6.24
C ALA A 123 20.79 -0.76 -7.64
N ASP A 124 22.02 -1.14 -7.93
CA ASP A 124 22.53 -1.17 -9.31
C ASP A 124 21.60 -2.05 -10.17
N ALA A 125 21.15 -1.53 -11.31
CA ALA A 125 20.31 -2.27 -12.26
C ALA A 125 21.08 -3.37 -13.03
N LEU A 126 22.38 -3.50 -12.80
CA LEU A 126 23.29 -4.44 -13.46
C LEU A 126 23.28 -4.35 -15.00
N THR A 127 22.90 -3.18 -15.52
CA THR A 127 22.88 -2.90 -16.97
C THR A 127 24.25 -2.52 -17.54
N GLY A 128 25.28 -2.43 -16.66
CA GLY A 128 26.60 -1.91 -17.01
C GLY A 128 26.67 -0.38 -17.07
N ALA A 129 25.57 0.32 -16.82
CA ALA A 129 25.54 1.79 -16.84
C ALA A 129 26.18 2.41 -15.60
N GLN A 130 26.17 1.69 -14.47
CA GLN A 130 26.77 2.18 -13.22
C GLN A 130 28.27 1.86 -13.17
N THR A 131 29.09 2.88 -13.33
CA THR A 131 30.58 2.78 -13.27
C THR A 131 31.16 3.40 -11.99
N GLY A 132 30.34 4.05 -11.18
CA GLY A 132 30.70 4.69 -9.94
C GLY A 132 29.52 4.81 -8.96
N PRO A 133 29.70 5.46 -7.81
CA PRO A 133 28.65 5.67 -6.85
C PRO A 133 27.53 6.53 -7.43
N VAL A 134 26.27 6.18 -7.11
CA VAL A 134 25.07 6.95 -7.44
C VAL A 134 24.45 7.45 -6.16
N VAL A 135 24.36 8.78 -6.01
CA VAL A 135 23.60 9.41 -4.93
C VAL A 135 22.14 9.50 -5.37
N TYR A 136 21.22 9.04 -4.53
CA TYR A 136 19.80 8.99 -4.87
C TYR A 136 18.88 9.60 -3.81
N SER A 137 17.67 9.95 -4.24
CA SER A 137 16.52 10.25 -3.37
C SER A 137 15.30 9.49 -3.85
N VAL A 138 14.60 8.85 -2.90
CA VAL A 138 13.34 8.12 -3.11
C VAL A 138 12.29 8.68 -2.19
N THR A 139 11.12 8.96 -2.73
CA THR A 139 9.93 9.34 -1.95
C THR A 139 8.95 8.17 -1.91
N VAL A 140 8.47 7.87 -0.72
CA VAL A 140 7.43 6.87 -0.43
C VAL A 140 6.20 7.58 0.09
N SER A 141 5.08 7.42 -0.61
CA SER A 141 3.78 7.93 -0.20
C SER A 141 2.87 6.77 0.13
N HIS A 142 2.24 6.78 1.31
CA HIS A 142 1.34 5.73 1.78
C HIS A 142 0.27 6.28 2.73
N TYR A 143 -0.81 5.52 2.94
CA TYR A 143 -1.87 5.83 3.90
C TYR A 143 -1.76 4.99 5.16
#